data_ed524bb7f305618ab05f7f1ccedafe20
#
_entry.id   ed524bb7f305618ab05f7f1ccedafe20
#
_cell.length_a   1.000
_cell.length_b   1.000
_cell.length_c   1.000
_cell.angle_alpha   90.00
_cell.angle_beta   90.00
_cell.angle_gamma   90.00
#
_symmetry.space_group_name_H-M   'P 1'
#
loop_
_entity.id
_entity.type
_entity.pdbx_description
1 polymer ?
#
loop_
_entity_poly.entity_id
_entity_poly.type
_entity_poly.pdbx_seq_one_letter_code
_entity_poly.pdbx_strand_id
1 'polypeptide(L)'
;IAPVSGANLFAGAVACNPSRATPILHIHGDADPCWPYAGGLGQCAADQMNSGAYVSVDETIVGTATQAGWVGRFGCSATATTTMVGKHPRDSYAGCRDGVTVSRLRVLGMGHTWPGGNQYLSTDRIGPSTQDFSASQLIVDFFKSVPAR
;
A
#
# COMPACT_ATOMS: atom_id res chain seq x y z
N ILE A 1 4.80 9.33 -2.49
CA ILE A 1 5.38 8.27 -1.65
C ILE A 1 5.05 6.91 -2.25
N ALA A 2 5.94 5.92 -2.03
CA ALA A 2 5.76 4.56 -2.56
C ALA A 2 6.12 3.51 -1.49
N PRO A 3 5.24 3.28 -0.49
CA PRO A 3 5.47 2.25 0.51
C PRO A 3 5.34 0.85 -0.09
N VAL A 4 6.22 -0.06 0.33
CA VAL A 4 6.17 -1.49 0.01
C VAL A 4 5.99 -2.26 1.31
N SER A 5 4.95 -3.06 1.42
CA SER A 5 4.57 -3.82 2.62
C SER A 5 4.51 -2.98 3.90
N GLY A 6 4.22 -1.68 3.78
CA GLY A 6 4.08 -0.78 4.92
C GLY A 6 2.70 -0.88 5.56
N ALA A 7 2.64 -0.73 6.90
CA ALA A 7 1.38 -0.65 7.62
C ALA A 7 1.02 0.80 7.98
N ASN A 8 -0.27 1.11 8.02
CA ASN A 8 -0.76 2.37 8.56
C ASN A 8 -0.99 2.22 10.07
N LEU A 9 0.00 2.63 10.87
CA LEU A 9 -0.07 2.61 12.32
C LEU A 9 -0.87 3.78 12.91
N PHE A 10 -1.23 4.77 12.10
CA PHE A 10 -1.87 6.00 12.55
C PHE A 10 -3.37 6.07 12.24
N ALA A 11 -3.97 4.98 11.79
CA ALA A 11 -5.37 4.96 11.38
C ALA A 11 -6.37 5.41 12.46
N GLY A 12 -6.04 5.19 13.73
CA GLY A 12 -6.85 5.64 14.87
C GLY A 12 -6.32 6.90 15.58
N ALA A 13 -5.13 7.37 15.23
CA ALA A 13 -4.51 8.50 15.89
C ALA A 13 -4.64 9.75 15.01
N VAL A 14 -5.35 10.72 15.51
CA VAL A 14 -5.36 12.12 15.08
C VAL A 14 -5.63 12.36 13.57
N ALA A 15 -6.43 13.36 13.30
CA ALA A 15 -6.70 13.85 11.95
C ALA A 15 -5.39 14.14 11.16
N CYS A 16 -4.84 13.14 10.49
CA CYS A 16 -3.81 13.36 9.48
C CYS A 16 -4.47 14.14 8.34
N ASN A 17 -4.31 15.44 8.35
CA ASN A 17 -4.87 16.33 7.34
C ASN A 17 -3.73 17.11 6.67
N PRO A 18 -3.02 16.50 5.72
CA PRO A 18 -1.92 17.15 5.04
C PRO A 18 -2.42 18.37 4.24
N SER A 19 -1.70 19.47 4.32
CA SER A 19 -2.02 20.71 3.60
C SER A 19 -1.95 20.54 2.07
N ARG A 20 -1.18 19.55 1.60
CA ARG A 20 -1.03 19.20 0.18
C ARG A 20 -1.28 17.71 -0.04
N ALA A 21 -1.96 17.39 -1.14
CA ALA A 21 -2.07 16.00 -1.56
C ALA A 21 -0.72 15.49 -2.10
N THR A 22 -0.41 14.24 -1.82
CA THR A 22 0.85 13.59 -2.23
C THR A 22 0.53 12.39 -3.10
N PRO A 23 1.18 12.21 -4.26
CA PRO A 23 1.02 11.01 -5.06
C PRO A 23 1.40 9.76 -4.24
N ILE A 24 0.56 8.71 -4.32
CA ILE A 24 0.76 7.48 -3.56
C ILE A 24 0.74 6.28 -4.51
N LEU A 25 1.76 5.43 -4.39
CA LEU A 25 1.79 4.08 -4.94
C LEU A 25 2.04 3.10 -3.80
N HIS A 26 1.00 2.52 -3.23
CA HIS A 26 1.12 1.50 -2.18
C HIS A 26 1.24 0.12 -2.83
N ILE A 27 2.33 -0.59 -2.55
CA ILE A 27 2.60 -1.94 -3.05
C ILE A 27 2.52 -2.89 -1.86
N HIS A 28 1.67 -3.94 -1.93
CA HIS A 28 1.49 -4.85 -0.79
C HIS A 28 1.14 -6.26 -1.24
N GLY A 29 1.79 -7.25 -0.61
CA GLY A 29 1.50 -8.65 -0.81
C GLY A 29 0.21 -9.09 -0.10
N ASP A 30 -0.66 -9.83 -0.78
CA ASP A 30 -1.91 -10.29 -0.16
C ASP A 30 -1.75 -11.53 0.72
N ALA A 31 -0.57 -12.15 0.70
CA ALA A 31 -0.16 -13.23 1.59
C ALA A 31 0.87 -12.77 2.63
N ASP A 32 0.94 -11.46 2.93
CA ASP A 32 1.87 -10.90 3.92
C ASP A 32 1.48 -11.36 5.34
N PRO A 33 2.32 -12.19 6.01
CA PRO A 33 2.03 -12.66 7.36
C PRO A 33 2.43 -11.64 8.43
N CYS A 34 3.27 -10.65 8.10
CA CYS A 34 3.76 -9.65 9.05
C CYS A 34 2.81 -8.47 9.19
N TRP A 35 2.42 -7.90 8.06
CA TRP A 35 1.40 -6.86 7.95
C TRP A 35 0.28 -7.36 7.06
N PRO A 36 -0.71 -8.10 7.59
CA PRO A 36 -1.73 -8.71 6.77
C PRO A 36 -2.45 -7.69 5.88
N TYR A 37 -2.61 -7.99 4.60
CA TYR A 37 -3.32 -7.12 3.65
C TYR A 37 -4.72 -6.77 4.14
N ALA A 38 -5.41 -7.74 4.74
CA ALA A 38 -6.73 -7.58 5.32
C ALA A 38 -6.75 -6.85 6.68
N GLY A 39 -5.59 -6.43 7.17
CA GLY A 39 -5.47 -5.86 8.51
C GLY A 39 -5.43 -6.91 9.62
N GLY A 40 -5.47 -6.46 10.86
CA GLY A 40 -5.41 -7.32 12.04
C GLY A 40 -4.00 -7.48 12.61
N LEU A 41 -3.80 -8.50 13.43
CA LEU A 41 -2.50 -8.81 14.03
C LEU A 41 -1.70 -9.73 13.10
N GLY A 42 -0.53 -9.29 12.67
CA GLY A 42 0.40 -10.12 11.92
C GLY A 42 1.38 -10.86 12.82
N GLN A 43 2.01 -11.89 12.27
CA GLN A 43 2.97 -12.72 13.02
C GLN A 43 4.20 -11.93 13.48
N CYS A 44 4.63 -10.93 12.70
CA CYS A 44 5.78 -10.10 13.06
C CYS A 44 5.44 -9.04 14.12
N ALA A 45 4.16 -8.79 14.40
CA ALA A 45 3.72 -7.89 15.45
C ALA A 45 3.79 -8.51 16.84
N ALA A 46 3.84 -9.83 16.93
CA ALA A 46 3.97 -10.54 18.20
C ALA A 46 5.25 -10.14 18.98
N ASP A 47 6.30 -9.75 18.27
CA ASP A 47 7.56 -9.26 18.84
C ASP A 47 7.52 -7.73 19.15
N GLN A 48 6.47 -7.02 18.70
CA GLN A 48 6.30 -5.59 18.91
C GLN A 48 5.11 -5.34 19.85
N MET A 49 5.31 -5.58 21.12
CA MET A 49 4.30 -5.65 22.20
C MET A 49 3.39 -4.42 22.39
N ASN A 50 3.36 -3.44 21.49
CA ASN A 50 2.52 -2.25 21.61
C ASN A 50 1.82 -1.82 20.31
N SER A 51 1.90 -2.58 19.25
CA SER A 51 1.15 -2.27 18.03
C SER A 51 -0.23 -2.94 18.12
N GLY A 52 -1.28 -2.15 18.22
CA GLY A 52 -2.65 -2.64 18.06
C GLY A 52 -2.86 -3.29 16.69
N ALA A 53 -4.05 -3.82 16.45
CA ALA A 53 -4.41 -4.38 15.15
C ALA A 53 -4.16 -3.36 14.02
N TYR A 54 -3.55 -3.81 12.93
CA TYR A 54 -3.34 -2.97 11.74
C TYR A 54 -4.63 -2.77 10.98
N VAL A 55 -4.77 -1.58 10.41
CA VAL A 55 -5.84 -1.28 9.46
C VAL A 55 -5.50 -1.95 8.13
N SER A 56 -6.49 -2.50 7.45
CA SER A 56 -6.29 -3.12 6.14
C SER A 56 -5.71 -2.14 5.11
N VAL A 57 -5.08 -2.67 4.07
CA VAL A 57 -4.61 -1.84 2.95
C VAL A 57 -5.79 -1.12 2.29
N ASP A 58 -6.93 -1.79 2.15
CA ASP A 58 -8.12 -1.20 1.56
C ASP A 58 -8.66 -0.03 2.39
N GLU A 59 -8.75 -0.18 3.70
CA GLU A 59 -9.14 0.91 4.61
C GLU A 59 -8.13 2.06 4.60
N THR A 60 -6.83 1.75 4.50
CA THR A 60 -5.78 2.76 4.38
C THR A 60 -5.94 3.59 3.11
N ILE A 61 -6.24 2.96 1.99
CA ILE A 61 -6.34 3.61 0.68
C ILE A 61 -7.72 4.23 0.46
N VAL A 62 -8.79 3.45 0.61
CA VAL A 62 -10.16 3.88 0.31
C VAL A 62 -10.85 4.44 1.54
N GLY A 63 -10.66 3.83 2.70
CA GLY A 63 -11.33 4.17 3.93
C GLY A 63 -12.49 3.25 4.26
N THR A 64 -13.21 3.62 5.31
CA THR A 64 -14.44 2.98 5.78
C THR A 64 -15.60 3.97 5.69
N ALA A 65 -16.80 3.55 6.07
CA ALA A 65 -17.96 4.45 6.16
C ALA A 65 -17.76 5.60 7.17
N THR A 66 -16.88 5.42 8.16
CA THR A 66 -16.64 6.39 9.24
C THR A 66 -15.27 7.04 9.21
N GLN A 67 -14.33 6.52 8.41
CA GLN A 67 -12.96 7.01 8.39
C GLN A 67 -12.43 7.09 6.95
N ALA A 68 -12.07 8.29 6.52
CA ALA A 68 -11.50 8.51 5.20
C ALA A 68 -10.10 7.89 5.08
N GLY A 69 -9.89 7.07 4.05
CA GLY A 69 -8.56 6.69 3.55
C GLY A 69 -7.93 7.81 2.73
N TRP A 70 -6.80 7.55 2.10
CA TRP A 70 -6.10 8.56 1.29
C TRP A 70 -6.93 9.07 0.11
N VAL A 71 -7.76 8.22 -0.51
CA VAL A 71 -8.70 8.61 -1.57
C VAL A 71 -9.64 9.70 -1.08
N GLY A 72 -10.31 9.48 0.06
CA GLY A 72 -11.22 10.47 0.63
C GLY A 72 -10.51 11.73 1.13
N ARG A 73 -9.34 11.58 1.79
CA ARG A 73 -8.55 12.72 2.30
C ARG A 73 -8.06 13.65 1.21
N PHE A 74 -7.76 13.10 0.03
CA PHE A 74 -7.31 13.89 -1.11
C PHE A 74 -8.44 14.25 -2.08
N GLY A 75 -9.69 13.87 -1.78
CA GLY A 75 -10.86 14.19 -2.60
C GLY A 75 -10.80 13.56 -4.00
N CYS A 76 -10.22 12.35 -4.10
CA CYS A 76 -10.14 11.63 -5.35
C CYS A 76 -11.52 11.07 -5.77
N SER A 77 -11.67 10.69 -7.05
CA SER A 77 -12.80 9.86 -7.49
C SER A 77 -12.87 8.58 -6.66
N ALA A 78 -14.08 8.21 -6.25
CA ALA A 78 -14.31 6.95 -5.51
C ALA A 78 -14.16 5.70 -6.42
N THR A 79 -14.20 5.88 -7.74
CA THR A 79 -14.06 4.81 -8.73
C THR A 79 -12.62 4.69 -9.19
N ALA A 80 -12.04 3.52 -9.01
CA ALA A 80 -10.70 3.22 -9.50
C ALA A 80 -10.71 2.84 -10.99
N THR A 81 -9.61 3.13 -11.66
CA THR A 81 -9.22 2.46 -12.89
C THR A 81 -8.26 1.34 -12.54
N THR A 82 -8.62 0.10 -12.87
CA THR A 82 -7.76 -1.07 -12.63
C THR A 82 -6.92 -1.36 -13.86
N THR A 83 -5.62 -1.46 -13.67
CA THR A 83 -4.65 -1.95 -14.66
C THR A 83 -3.89 -3.14 -14.08
N MET A 84 -3.11 -3.84 -14.91
CA MET A 84 -2.33 -5.00 -14.47
C MET A 84 -0.84 -4.71 -14.51
N VAL A 85 -0.11 -5.13 -13.48
CA VAL A 85 1.36 -5.22 -13.46
C VAL A 85 1.69 -6.71 -13.45
N GLY A 86 2.00 -7.27 -14.62
CA GLY A 86 1.98 -8.71 -14.81
C GLY A 86 0.58 -9.28 -14.53
N LYS A 87 0.47 -10.18 -13.56
CA LYS A 87 -0.81 -10.76 -13.09
C LYS A 87 -1.43 -10.00 -11.90
N HIS A 88 -0.80 -8.94 -11.42
CA HIS A 88 -1.16 -8.24 -10.18
C HIS A 88 -2.02 -7.01 -10.47
N PRO A 89 -3.22 -6.87 -9.87
CA PRO A 89 -4.08 -5.73 -10.09
C PRO A 89 -3.54 -4.47 -9.40
N ARG A 90 -3.51 -3.37 -10.16
CA ARG A 90 -3.23 -2.02 -9.69
C ARG A 90 -4.46 -1.16 -9.86
N ASP A 91 -5.04 -0.73 -8.76
CA ASP A 91 -6.13 0.23 -8.73
C ASP A 91 -5.58 1.65 -8.57
N SER A 92 -6.05 2.56 -9.40
CA SER A 92 -5.62 3.96 -9.43
C SER A 92 -6.82 4.89 -9.33
N TYR A 93 -6.80 5.78 -8.36
CA TYR A 93 -7.84 6.78 -8.08
C TYR A 93 -7.33 8.14 -8.51
N ALA A 94 -7.97 8.71 -9.51
CA ALA A 94 -7.65 10.02 -10.10
C ALA A 94 -8.60 11.11 -9.61
N GLY A 95 -8.43 12.34 -10.13
CA GLY A 95 -9.26 13.49 -9.77
C GLY A 95 -9.00 14.03 -8.37
N CYS A 96 -7.90 13.65 -7.75
CA CYS A 96 -7.51 14.13 -6.43
C CYS A 96 -7.10 15.61 -6.45
N ARG A 97 -7.16 16.26 -5.27
CA ARG A 97 -6.57 17.59 -5.06
C ARG A 97 -5.13 17.64 -5.62
N ASP A 98 -4.70 18.79 -6.05
CA ASP A 98 -3.36 19.04 -6.59
C ASP A 98 -2.99 18.16 -7.80
N GLY A 99 -3.98 17.53 -8.47
CA GLY A 99 -3.79 16.70 -9.65
C GLY A 99 -3.02 15.40 -9.39
N VAL A 100 -2.95 14.92 -8.14
CA VAL A 100 -2.25 13.68 -7.80
C VAL A 100 -3.10 12.45 -8.07
N THR A 101 -2.48 11.29 -7.98
CA THR A 101 -3.12 9.97 -8.06
C THR A 101 -2.77 9.17 -6.81
N VAL A 102 -3.76 8.48 -6.26
CA VAL A 102 -3.57 7.46 -5.23
C VAL A 102 -3.73 6.10 -5.87
N SER A 103 -2.72 5.24 -5.72
CA SER A 103 -2.74 3.90 -6.31
C SER A 103 -2.37 2.85 -5.26
N ARG A 104 -2.97 1.66 -5.39
CA ARG A 104 -2.53 0.45 -4.69
C ARG A 104 -2.24 -0.66 -5.69
N LEU A 105 -1.16 -1.39 -5.50
CA LEU A 105 -0.81 -2.60 -6.23
C LEU A 105 -0.92 -3.77 -5.26
N ARG A 106 -1.89 -4.64 -5.47
CA ARG A 106 -2.05 -5.89 -4.72
C ARG A 106 -1.22 -6.97 -5.39
N VAL A 107 -0.16 -7.41 -4.70
CA VAL A 107 0.77 -8.43 -5.23
C VAL A 107 0.29 -9.81 -4.80
N LEU A 108 -0.32 -10.55 -5.74
CA LEU A 108 -0.96 -11.84 -5.47
C LEU A 108 0.07 -12.88 -5.02
N GLY A 109 -0.19 -13.51 -3.88
CA GLY A 109 0.62 -14.57 -3.28
C GLY A 109 1.95 -14.11 -2.67
N MET A 110 2.24 -12.81 -2.66
CA MET A 110 3.48 -12.30 -2.06
C MET A 110 3.33 -12.06 -0.55
N GLY A 111 4.39 -12.38 0.19
CA GLY A 111 4.53 -12.11 1.61
C GLY A 111 5.12 -10.73 1.92
N HIS A 112 5.72 -10.59 3.11
CA HIS A 112 6.41 -9.38 3.58
C HIS A 112 7.80 -9.26 2.94
N THR A 113 7.83 -9.00 1.64
CA THR A 113 9.04 -9.01 0.83
C THR A 113 9.04 -7.85 -0.17
N TRP A 114 10.15 -7.69 -0.90
CA TRP A 114 10.31 -6.69 -1.94
C TRP A 114 10.17 -7.35 -3.32
N PRO A 115 9.17 -7.01 -4.14
CA PRO A 115 9.02 -7.56 -5.49
C PRO A 115 10.28 -7.34 -6.36
N GLY A 116 10.80 -8.43 -6.93
CA GLY A 116 12.07 -8.42 -7.68
C GLY A 116 13.32 -8.44 -6.79
N GLY A 117 13.14 -8.48 -5.46
CA GLY A 117 14.24 -8.63 -4.50
C GLY A 117 14.52 -10.09 -4.13
N ASN A 118 15.56 -10.27 -3.33
CA ASN A 118 15.93 -11.59 -2.81
C ASN A 118 15.02 -12.01 -1.64
N GLN A 119 14.77 -13.31 -1.51
CA GLN A 119 14.18 -13.90 -0.31
C GLN A 119 15.21 -13.83 0.83
N TYR A 120 15.07 -12.89 1.77
CA TYR A 120 16.05 -12.62 2.82
C TYR A 120 15.79 -13.36 4.13
N LEU A 121 14.58 -13.89 4.33
CA LEU A 121 14.20 -14.79 5.42
C LEU A 121 13.36 -15.94 4.86
N SER A 122 13.13 -16.98 5.69
CA SER A 122 12.33 -18.12 5.26
C SER A 122 10.88 -17.71 4.92
N THR A 123 10.29 -18.42 3.96
CA THR A 123 8.90 -18.20 3.57
C THR A 123 7.91 -18.43 4.71
N ASP A 124 8.23 -19.30 5.66
CA ASP A 124 7.41 -19.54 6.85
C ASP A 124 7.32 -18.31 7.76
N ARG A 125 8.34 -17.46 7.73
CA ARG A 125 8.38 -16.23 8.54
C ARG A 125 7.76 -15.04 7.88
N ILE A 126 8.12 -14.78 6.61
CA ILE A 126 7.76 -13.54 5.93
C ILE A 126 6.93 -13.76 4.67
N GLY A 127 6.55 -15.00 4.38
CA GLY A 127 5.91 -15.36 3.11
C GLY A 127 6.87 -15.32 1.91
N PRO A 128 6.41 -15.76 0.73
CA PRO A 128 7.24 -15.81 -0.47
C PRO A 128 7.48 -14.44 -1.10
N SER A 129 8.63 -14.25 -1.76
CA SER A 129 8.87 -13.14 -2.69
C SER A 129 8.33 -13.45 -4.09
N THR A 130 8.25 -12.43 -4.94
CA THR A 130 7.94 -12.60 -6.36
C THR A 130 9.02 -11.99 -7.23
N GLN A 131 9.25 -12.59 -8.40
CA GLN A 131 10.13 -12.07 -9.46
C GLN A 131 9.34 -11.60 -10.69
N ASP A 132 8.00 -11.48 -10.57
CA ASP A 132 7.14 -11.11 -11.69
C ASP A 132 7.38 -9.68 -12.19
N PHE A 133 7.91 -8.80 -11.33
CA PHE A 133 8.31 -7.43 -11.65
C PHE A 133 9.30 -6.89 -10.61
N SER A 134 9.95 -5.77 -10.91
CA SER A 134 10.81 -5.03 -9.98
C SER A 134 10.05 -3.87 -9.35
N ALA A 135 9.86 -3.91 -8.03
CA ALA A 135 9.27 -2.77 -7.31
C ALA A 135 10.14 -1.52 -7.42
N SER A 136 11.47 -1.67 -7.39
CA SER A 136 12.39 -0.53 -7.54
C SER A 136 12.19 0.18 -8.88
N GLN A 137 12.09 -0.57 -9.99
CA GLN A 137 11.85 0.03 -11.30
C GLN A 137 10.48 0.68 -11.37
N LEU A 138 9.44 -0.01 -10.87
CA LEU A 138 8.07 0.51 -10.86
C LEU A 138 7.97 1.82 -10.05
N ILE A 139 8.66 1.91 -8.91
CA ILE A 139 8.71 3.11 -8.06
C ILE A 139 9.44 4.26 -8.77
N VAL A 140 10.56 3.99 -9.44
CA VAL A 140 11.28 4.99 -10.23
C VAL A 140 10.40 5.53 -11.35
N ASP A 141 9.71 4.66 -12.07
CA ASP A 141 8.81 5.05 -13.16
C ASP A 141 7.60 5.83 -12.63
N PHE A 142 7.05 5.44 -11.48
CA PHE A 142 6.02 6.19 -10.78
C PHE A 142 6.48 7.61 -10.44
N PHE A 143 7.66 7.78 -9.84
CA PHE A 143 8.17 9.11 -9.51
C PHE A 143 8.45 9.97 -10.75
N LYS A 144 8.93 9.36 -11.85
CA LYS A 144 9.11 10.08 -13.12
C LYS A 144 7.78 10.51 -13.75
N SER A 145 6.69 9.79 -13.50
CA SER A 145 5.36 10.13 -14.01
C SER A 145 4.67 11.24 -13.23
N VAL A 146 5.17 11.58 -12.03
CA VAL A 146 4.62 12.67 -11.21
C VAL A 146 5.09 14.01 -11.79
N PRO A 147 4.16 14.93 -12.14
CA PRO A 147 4.53 16.24 -12.63
C PRO A 147 5.44 16.98 -11.65
N ALA A 148 6.48 17.63 -12.17
CA ALA A 148 7.29 18.56 -11.39
C ALA A 148 6.41 19.71 -10.86
N ARG A 149 6.60 20.11 -9.63
CA ARG A 149 5.82 21.16 -8.95
C ARG A 149 6.72 22.32 -8.57
#